data_dfeb73335b3fbc159754a38d156a7a7b
#
_entry.id   dfeb73335b3fbc159754a38d156a7a7b
#
_cell.length_a   1.000
_cell.length_b   1.000
_cell.length_c   1.000
_cell.angle_alpha   90.00
_cell.angle_beta   90.00
_cell.angle_gamma   90.00
#
_symmetry.space_group_name_H-M   'P 1'
#
loop_
_entity.id
_entity.type
_entity.pdbx_description
1 polymer ?
#
loop_
_entity_poly.entity_id
_entity_poly.type
_entity_poly.pdbx_seq_one_letter_code
_entity_poly.pdbx_strand_id
1 'polypeptide(L)'
;MRISSTNNNGAVTLYLEGRFDTMATAEASKEIEQQLKTCAPVKSLVCDASKLEYISSSGLRVFLSLAKQYKDFRVIETSSDVYQVLEMTGFTKIMNVEKAMRRFSVDGCQVIGRGGVGVVYRIDDDTIIKVFREGTTIDEVQTEITMAKESFVLGMPTAISFDIVRVGSQYGLVYELLKADTLTACLKREPQRIDEFARLYASLFRHLHDIKVPKGGSIPSCIEREEEAVRIIRRYFDAPSTDLMMRIVQAIPQGDRLLHCDLQTKNAMLQNGELMLIDMGEVGYGHPIIDLGHSYSAMVSLVGDYEQIIGLPQQLANDIWFRMIQYYFEGQSADFIKHRTEQIAVVGCLRNFTWLSLSNSFPDEVIRHCQEIFAERVTKRKDYILSVCDTFKDWTLE
;
A
#
# COMPACT_ATOMS: atom_id res chain seq x y z
N MET A 1 6.26 -7.87 40.97
CA MET A 1 6.65 -7.36 39.65
C MET A 1 8.15 -7.26 39.59
N ARG A 2 8.79 -7.63 38.48
CA ARG A 2 10.24 -7.53 38.31
C ARG A 2 10.54 -6.48 37.24
N ILE A 3 11.58 -5.65 37.48
CA ILE A 3 12.00 -4.60 36.57
C ILE A 3 13.52 -4.73 36.35
N SER A 4 13.94 -4.62 35.12
CA SER A 4 15.35 -4.54 34.75
C SER A 4 15.55 -3.52 33.65
N SER A 5 16.76 -3.07 33.41
CA SER A 5 17.04 -2.08 32.39
C SER A 5 18.27 -2.41 31.55
N THR A 6 18.29 -1.90 30.33
CA THR A 6 19.49 -1.81 29.50
C THR A 6 19.69 -0.35 29.10
N ASN A 7 20.96 0.08 28.99
CA ASN A 7 21.31 1.43 28.57
C ASN A 7 22.31 1.35 27.39
N ASN A 8 21.95 1.91 26.27
CA ASN A 8 22.81 2.04 25.10
C ASN A 8 23.00 3.54 24.79
N ASN A 9 24.06 4.13 25.31
CA ASN A 9 24.42 5.55 25.11
C ASN A 9 23.30 6.55 25.45
N GLY A 10 22.52 6.26 26.50
CA GLY A 10 21.39 7.08 26.94
C GLY A 10 20.02 6.67 26.38
N ALA A 11 19.98 5.72 25.45
CA ALA A 11 18.73 5.05 25.08
C ALA A 11 18.47 3.93 26.09
N VAL A 12 17.49 4.15 26.97
CA VAL A 12 17.17 3.23 28.08
C VAL A 12 15.92 2.43 27.75
N THR A 13 16.03 1.10 27.91
CA THR A 13 14.88 0.21 27.84
C THR A 13 14.64 -0.41 29.22
N LEU A 14 13.44 -0.22 29.76
CA LEU A 14 12.95 -0.87 30.97
C LEU A 14 12.14 -2.12 30.57
N TYR A 15 12.49 -3.27 31.09
CA TYR A 15 11.76 -4.52 30.92
C TYR A 15 10.84 -4.76 32.09
N LEU A 16 9.55 -4.91 31.82
CA LEU A 16 8.51 -5.08 32.82
C LEU A 16 8.00 -6.53 32.81
N GLU A 17 8.10 -7.24 33.96
CA GLU A 17 7.71 -8.63 34.08
C GLU A 17 6.71 -8.85 35.20
N GLY A 18 5.58 -9.52 34.93
CA GLY A 18 4.52 -9.84 35.84
C GLY A 18 3.39 -8.79 35.85
N ARG A 19 2.78 -8.59 37.02
CA ARG A 19 1.56 -7.78 37.18
C ARG A 19 1.89 -6.40 37.74
N PHE A 20 1.48 -5.34 37.06
CA PHE A 20 1.60 -3.95 37.54
C PHE A 20 0.30 -3.54 38.23
N ASP A 21 -0.04 -4.22 39.31
CA ASP A 21 -1.21 -3.95 40.10
C ASP A 21 -0.95 -2.89 41.19
N THR A 22 -2.00 -2.57 41.97
CA THR A 22 -1.94 -1.53 43.00
C THR A 22 -0.95 -1.87 44.11
N MET A 23 -0.79 -3.14 44.43
CA MET A 23 0.13 -3.58 45.50
C MET A 23 1.59 -3.45 45.08
N ALA A 24 1.88 -3.81 43.82
CA ALA A 24 3.23 -3.73 43.26
C ALA A 24 3.67 -2.30 42.91
N THR A 25 2.74 -1.36 42.72
CA THR A 25 3.02 -0.04 42.16
C THR A 25 4.05 0.77 42.94
N ALA A 26 3.96 0.77 44.25
CA ALA A 26 4.85 1.58 45.10
C ALA A 26 6.31 1.11 45.04
N GLU A 27 6.52 -0.22 45.04
CA GLU A 27 7.85 -0.84 44.91
C GLU A 27 8.38 -0.69 43.50
N ALA A 28 7.55 -0.96 42.47
CA ALA A 28 7.88 -0.81 41.09
C ALA A 28 8.29 0.62 40.70
N SER A 29 7.60 1.64 41.25
CA SER A 29 7.98 3.04 41.03
C SER A 29 9.36 3.37 41.58
N LYS A 30 9.69 2.89 42.76
CA LYS A 30 11.03 3.07 43.35
C LYS A 30 12.10 2.37 42.52
N GLU A 31 11.84 1.14 42.07
CA GLU A 31 12.76 0.38 41.26
C GLU A 31 13.00 1.09 39.90
N ILE A 32 11.95 1.56 39.23
CA ILE A 32 12.06 2.35 37.99
C ILE A 32 12.93 3.59 38.22
N GLU A 33 12.67 4.36 39.27
CA GLU A 33 13.47 5.55 39.59
C GLU A 33 14.95 5.21 39.82
N GLN A 34 15.22 4.11 40.51
CA GLN A 34 16.59 3.65 40.80
C GLN A 34 17.31 3.24 39.49
N GLN A 35 16.64 2.45 38.64
CA GLN A 35 17.18 2.05 37.35
C GLN A 35 17.49 3.27 36.45
N LEU A 36 16.57 4.25 36.38
CA LEU A 36 16.75 5.46 35.58
C LEU A 36 17.90 6.36 36.13
N LYS A 37 18.04 6.47 37.47
CA LYS A 37 19.19 7.18 38.06
C LYS A 37 20.53 6.54 37.73
N THR A 38 20.59 5.20 37.68
CA THR A 38 21.79 4.46 37.33
C THR A 38 22.13 4.62 35.84
N CYS A 39 21.11 4.83 35.01
CA CYS A 39 21.26 4.99 33.55
C CYS A 39 21.43 6.45 33.08
N ALA A 40 21.47 7.42 33.96
CA ALA A 40 21.54 8.84 33.62
C ALA A 40 22.86 9.20 32.85
N PRO A 41 22.82 10.12 31.83
CA PRO A 41 21.64 10.83 31.35
C PRO A 41 20.77 9.98 30.40
N VAL A 42 19.44 10.01 30.64
CA VAL A 42 18.48 9.30 29.80
C VAL A 42 18.04 10.23 28.65
N LYS A 43 18.36 9.85 27.41
CA LYS A 43 18.02 10.60 26.18
C LYS A 43 16.66 10.15 25.61
N SER A 44 16.38 8.85 25.65
CA SER A 44 15.12 8.26 25.25
C SER A 44 14.75 7.11 26.20
N LEU A 45 13.47 6.90 26.43
CA LEU A 45 12.96 5.89 27.34
C LEU A 45 11.91 5.00 26.67
N VAL A 46 12.14 3.69 26.73
CA VAL A 46 11.24 2.66 26.23
C VAL A 46 10.87 1.73 27.39
N CYS A 47 9.60 1.39 27.56
CA CYS A 47 9.15 0.28 28.39
C CYS A 47 8.80 -0.91 27.50
N ASP A 48 9.55 -1.99 27.60
CA ASP A 48 9.23 -3.28 27.00
C ASP A 48 8.24 -4.01 27.93
N ALA A 49 7.02 -4.16 27.43
CA ALA A 49 5.90 -4.79 28.15
C ALA A 49 5.66 -6.24 27.67
N SER A 50 6.63 -6.87 26.99
CA SER A 50 6.49 -8.24 26.43
C SER A 50 6.12 -9.29 27.50
N LYS A 51 6.51 -9.05 28.76
CA LYS A 51 6.20 -9.91 29.89
C LYS A 51 5.28 -9.25 30.92
N LEU A 52 4.66 -8.12 30.57
CA LEU A 52 3.67 -7.47 31.40
C LEU A 52 2.31 -8.15 31.24
N GLU A 53 1.83 -8.79 32.31
CA GLU A 53 0.60 -9.57 32.30
C GLU A 53 -0.65 -8.73 32.55
N TYR A 54 -0.51 -7.65 33.33
CA TYR A 54 -1.63 -6.82 33.77
C TYR A 54 -1.15 -5.41 34.17
N ILE A 55 -1.96 -4.40 33.94
CA ILE A 55 -1.73 -3.04 34.42
C ILE A 55 -2.99 -2.49 35.09
N SER A 56 -2.83 -1.96 36.31
CA SER A 56 -3.89 -1.27 37.07
C SER A 56 -3.88 0.24 36.80
N SER A 57 -4.91 0.93 37.28
CA SER A 57 -4.96 2.40 37.22
C SER A 57 -3.77 3.09 37.94
N SER A 58 -3.21 2.46 38.97
CA SER A 58 -1.99 2.93 39.60
C SER A 58 -0.76 2.79 38.71
N GLY A 59 -0.61 1.65 38.02
CA GLY A 59 0.44 1.43 37.01
C GLY A 59 0.34 2.41 35.83
N LEU A 60 -0.89 2.69 35.37
CA LEU A 60 -1.13 3.70 34.34
C LEU A 60 -0.65 5.10 34.75
N ARG A 61 -0.81 5.48 36.04
CA ARG A 61 -0.28 6.77 36.55
C ARG A 61 1.25 6.83 36.52
N VAL A 62 1.93 5.71 36.69
CA VAL A 62 3.39 5.64 36.55
C VAL A 62 3.78 5.88 35.09
N PHE A 63 3.13 5.23 34.14
CA PHE A 63 3.37 5.49 32.70
C PHE A 63 3.09 6.95 32.34
N LEU A 64 2.02 7.54 32.85
CA LEU A 64 1.72 8.96 32.62
C LEU A 64 2.82 9.88 33.17
N SER A 65 3.38 9.55 34.34
CA SER A 65 4.49 10.30 34.92
C SER A 65 5.74 10.22 34.06
N LEU A 66 6.07 9.02 33.57
CA LEU A 66 7.20 8.81 32.65
C LEU A 66 7.01 9.55 31.32
N ALA A 67 5.82 9.50 30.74
CA ALA A 67 5.49 10.23 29.51
C ALA A 67 5.59 11.75 29.65
N LYS A 68 5.29 12.29 30.85
CA LYS A 68 5.47 13.72 31.13
C LYS A 68 6.94 14.11 31.33
N GLN A 69 7.75 13.19 31.84
CA GLN A 69 9.17 13.44 32.14
C GLN A 69 10.07 13.22 30.91
N TYR A 70 9.73 12.24 30.06
CA TYR A 70 10.53 11.85 28.89
C TYR A 70 9.72 12.05 27.63
N LYS A 71 10.10 13.02 26.79
CA LYS A 71 9.34 13.44 25.59
C LYS A 71 9.12 12.31 24.58
N ASP A 72 10.07 11.37 24.47
CA ASP A 72 10.04 10.24 23.54
C ASP A 72 9.73 8.91 24.25
N PHE A 73 8.94 8.97 25.36
CA PHE A 73 8.54 7.78 26.08
C PHE A 73 7.61 6.89 25.23
N ARG A 74 7.95 5.60 25.17
CA ARG A 74 7.18 4.60 24.44
C ARG A 74 6.98 3.35 25.28
N VAL A 75 5.84 2.68 25.08
CA VAL A 75 5.56 1.34 25.64
C VAL A 75 5.43 0.38 24.46
N ILE A 76 6.30 -0.61 24.38
CA ILE A 76 6.37 -1.56 23.26
C ILE A 76 6.03 -2.98 23.72
N GLU A 77 5.71 -3.86 22.75
CA GLU A 77 5.45 -5.30 22.96
C GLU A 77 4.32 -5.56 23.98
N THR A 78 3.27 -4.71 24.02
CA THR A 78 2.14 -4.90 24.92
C THR A 78 1.28 -6.08 24.50
N SER A 79 0.92 -6.97 25.45
CA SER A 79 -0.09 -8.01 25.20
C SER A 79 -1.43 -7.38 24.77
N SER A 80 -2.29 -8.17 24.11
CA SER A 80 -3.61 -7.69 23.69
C SER A 80 -4.43 -7.11 24.84
N ASP A 81 -4.39 -7.75 26.00
CA ASP A 81 -5.14 -7.32 27.18
C ASP A 81 -4.60 -6.00 27.76
N VAL A 82 -3.27 -5.87 27.87
CA VAL A 82 -2.62 -4.64 28.33
C VAL A 82 -2.85 -3.50 27.33
N TYR A 83 -2.74 -3.78 26.03
CA TYR A 83 -3.01 -2.80 24.97
C TYR A 83 -4.45 -2.29 25.05
N GLN A 84 -5.42 -3.20 25.18
CA GLN A 84 -6.84 -2.84 25.30
C GLN A 84 -7.11 -1.93 26.50
N VAL A 85 -6.49 -2.20 27.65
CA VAL A 85 -6.59 -1.32 28.83
C VAL A 85 -6.03 0.08 28.51
N LEU A 86 -4.86 0.17 27.88
CA LEU A 86 -4.24 1.46 27.49
C LEU A 86 -5.09 2.22 26.47
N GLU A 87 -5.71 1.53 25.52
CA GLU A 87 -6.59 2.11 24.52
C GLU A 87 -7.90 2.62 25.13
N MET A 88 -8.61 1.79 25.88
CA MET A 88 -9.89 2.15 26.54
C MET A 88 -9.74 3.31 27.52
N THR A 89 -8.57 3.45 28.15
CA THR A 89 -8.27 4.55 29.08
C THR A 89 -7.69 5.79 28.38
N GLY A 90 -7.52 5.75 27.04
CA GLY A 90 -7.05 6.87 26.23
C GLY A 90 -5.53 7.08 26.25
N PHE A 91 -4.76 6.19 26.83
CA PHE A 91 -3.29 6.31 26.94
C PHE A 91 -2.59 6.23 25.59
N THR A 92 -3.14 5.50 24.62
CA THR A 92 -2.63 5.44 23.22
C THR A 92 -2.67 6.79 22.50
N LYS A 93 -3.49 7.75 23.01
CA LYS A 93 -3.53 9.13 22.50
C LYS A 93 -2.54 10.06 23.19
N ILE A 94 -1.96 9.64 24.34
CA ILE A 94 -1.06 10.45 25.18
C ILE A 94 0.40 10.06 24.96
N MET A 95 0.66 8.78 24.67
CA MET A 95 2.00 8.23 24.46
C MET A 95 1.97 7.19 23.35
N ASN A 96 3.13 6.91 22.77
CA ASN A 96 3.27 5.83 21.79
C ASN A 96 3.19 4.48 22.49
N VAL A 97 2.18 3.67 22.11
CA VAL A 97 1.97 2.31 22.62
C VAL A 97 1.93 1.35 21.45
N GLU A 98 2.84 0.37 21.44
CA GLU A 98 2.94 -0.64 20.41
C GLU A 98 2.45 -2.00 20.95
N LYS A 99 1.50 -2.60 20.22
CA LYS A 99 1.02 -3.95 20.55
C LYS A 99 2.06 -5.00 20.14
N ALA A 100 2.23 -6.03 20.98
CA ALA A 100 3.07 -7.18 20.64
C ALA A 100 2.57 -7.83 19.35
N MET A 101 3.49 -8.01 18.41
CA MET A 101 3.17 -8.70 17.17
C MET A 101 3.39 -10.21 17.33
N ARG A 102 2.44 -10.98 16.85
CA ARG A 102 2.60 -12.42 16.75
C ARG A 102 3.84 -12.74 15.90
N ARG A 103 4.72 -13.59 16.40
CA ARG A 103 5.90 -14.07 15.67
C ARG A 103 5.52 -15.30 14.86
N PHE A 104 5.99 -15.32 13.62
CA PHE A 104 5.73 -16.40 12.68
C PHE A 104 7.05 -16.89 12.05
N SER A 105 7.18 -18.21 11.83
CA SER A 105 8.26 -18.75 11.00
C SER A 105 7.67 -19.22 9.67
N VAL A 106 8.36 -18.89 8.60
CA VAL A 106 8.05 -19.36 7.24
C VAL A 106 8.96 -20.52 6.81
N ASP A 107 9.75 -21.07 7.74
CA ASP A 107 10.63 -22.21 7.48
C ASP A 107 9.79 -23.42 7.04
N GLY A 108 10.13 -23.98 5.90
CA GLY A 108 9.40 -25.10 5.30
C GLY A 108 8.09 -24.71 4.58
N CYS A 109 7.66 -23.44 4.63
CA CYS A 109 6.48 -22.98 3.90
C CYS A 109 6.74 -22.89 2.39
N GLN A 110 5.73 -23.25 1.59
CA GLN A 110 5.79 -23.14 0.14
C GLN A 110 5.77 -21.66 -0.29
N VAL A 111 6.74 -21.25 -1.10
CA VAL A 111 6.68 -19.94 -1.79
C VAL A 111 5.69 -20.05 -2.94
N ILE A 112 4.69 -19.18 -2.96
CA ILE A 112 3.66 -19.12 -4.00
C ILE A 112 3.72 -17.84 -4.85
N GLY A 113 4.48 -16.84 -4.40
CA GLY A 113 4.67 -15.59 -5.14
C GLY A 113 5.94 -14.85 -4.75
N ARG A 114 6.51 -14.12 -5.70
CA ARG A 114 7.64 -13.19 -5.49
C ARG A 114 7.38 -11.91 -6.25
N GLY A 115 7.50 -10.77 -5.57
CA GLY A 115 7.31 -9.45 -6.16
C GLY A 115 8.36 -8.45 -5.67
N GLY A 116 8.30 -7.23 -6.18
CA GLY A 116 9.21 -6.13 -5.79
C GLY A 116 9.12 -5.74 -4.31
N VAL A 117 7.98 -5.99 -3.68
CA VAL A 117 7.70 -5.58 -2.29
C VAL A 117 8.03 -6.70 -1.29
N GLY A 118 7.98 -7.97 -1.70
CA GLY A 118 8.21 -9.09 -0.79
C GLY A 118 7.98 -10.46 -1.41
N VAL A 119 7.87 -11.46 -0.53
CA VAL A 119 7.66 -12.86 -0.88
C VAL A 119 6.40 -13.37 -0.21
N VAL A 120 5.58 -14.11 -0.95
CA VAL A 120 4.33 -14.69 -0.46
C VAL A 120 4.52 -16.19 -0.20
N TYR A 121 4.21 -16.61 1.02
CA TYR A 121 4.29 -17.98 1.48
C TYR A 121 2.89 -18.51 1.79
N ARG A 122 2.62 -19.75 1.41
CA ARG A 122 1.45 -20.50 1.87
C ARG A 122 1.72 -21.04 3.26
N ILE A 123 0.85 -20.70 4.23
CA ILE A 123 0.97 -21.16 5.63
C ILE A 123 0.21 -22.45 5.82
N ASP A 124 -1.04 -22.47 5.38
CA ASP A 124 -1.95 -23.61 5.48
C ASP A 124 -2.89 -23.67 4.26
N ASP A 125 -4.00 -24.38 4.39
CA ASP A 125 -4.96 -24.58 3.29
C ASP A 125 -5.79 -23.34 2.97
N ASP A 126 -5.84 -22.34 3.86
CA ASP A 126 -6.74 -21.19 3.77
C ASP A 126 -6.01 -19.84 3.98
N THR A 127 -4.71 -19.88 4.34
CA THR A 127 -3.95 -18.65 4.68
C THR A 127 -2.60 -18.56 4.00
N ILE A 128 -2.23 -17.30 3.68
CA ILE A 128 -0.92 -16.92 3.18
C ILE A 128 -0.31 -15.84 4.05
N ILE A 129 0.99 -15.67 3.93
CA ILE A 129 1.72 -14.53 4.52
C ILE A 129 2.56 -13.86 3.44
N LYS A 130 2.36 -12.56 3.25
CA LYS A 130 3.22 -11.68 2.45
C LYS A 130 4.31 -11.14 3.37
N VAL A 131 5.52 -11.65 3.25
CA VAL A 131 6.70 -11.17 4.00
C VAL A 131 7.34 -10.06 3.22
N PHE A 132 7.37 -8.86 3.81
CA PHE A 132 7.95 -7.67 3.18
C PHE A 132 9.47 -7.75 3.16
N ARG A 133 10.10 -7.06 2.20
CA ARG A 133 11.56 -6.98 2.12
C ARG A 133 12.16 -6.30 3.36
N GLU A 134 13.44 -6.53 3.61
CA GLU A 134 14.17 -5.82 4.66
C GLU A 134 14.13 -4.30 4.45
N GLY A 135 13.99 -3.58 5.57
CA GLY A 135 13.88 -2.12 5.57
C GLY A 135 12.47 -1.57 5.40
N THR A 136 11.45 -2.41 5.07
CA THR A 136 10.05 -1.97 5.10
C THR A 136 9.64 -1.61 6.53
N THR A 137 9.07 -0.43 6.71
CA THR A 137 8.64 0.08 8.02
C THR A 137 7.29 -0.49 8.44
N ILE A 138 7.00 -0.43 9.75
CA ILE A 138 5.67 -0.83 10.24
C ILE A 138 4.55 0.06 9.67
N ASP A 139 4.82 1.35 9.47
CA ASP A 139 3.84 2.31 8.96
C ASP A 139 3.44 1.98 7.51
N GLU A 140 4.40 1.54 6.68
CA GLU A 140 4.11 1.07 5.31
C GLU A 140 3.21 -0.17 5.33
N VAL A 141 3.49 -1.15 6.21
CA VAL A 141 2.67 -2.37 6.35
C VAL A 141 1.29 -2.04 6.94
N GLN A 142 1.23 -1.12 7.91
CA GLN A 142 -0.03 -0.66 8.50
C GLN A 142 -0.90 0.08 7.47
N THR A 143 -0.29 0.81 6.57
CA THR A 143 -0.98 1.46 5.46
C THR A 143 -1.60 0.41 4.54
N GLU A 144 -0.84 -0.62 4.12
CA GLU A 144 -1.36 -1.66 3.24
C GLU A 144 -2.54 -2.44 3.87
N ILE A 145 -2.44 -2.84 5.15
CA ILE A 145 -3.55 -3.55 5.81
C ILE A 145 -4.78 -2.66 5.98
N THR A 146 -4.57 -1.37 6.24
CA THR A 146 -5.68 -0.40 6.36
C THR A 146 -6.39 -0.24 5.02
N MET A 147 -5.64 -0.08 3.94
CA MET A 147 -6.21 0.00 2.58
C MET A 147 -6.97 -1.27 2.21
N ALA A 148 -6.40 -2.45 2.49
CA ALA A 148 -7.06 -3.73 2.23
C ALA A 148 -8.39 -3.86 3.00
N LYS A 149 -8.42 -3.51 4.29
CA LYS A 149 -9.63 -3.58 5.13
C LYS A 149 -10.70 -2.58 4.70
N GLU A 150 -10.32 -1.32 4.47
CA GLU A 150 -11.28 -0.28 4.06
C GLU A 150 -11.85 -0.57 2.66
N SER A 151 -11.01 -1.03 1.73
CA SER A 151 -11.45 -1.42 0.39
C SER A 151 -12.44 -2.59 0.43
N PHE A 152 -12.17 -3.61 1.26
CA PHE A 152 -13.08 -4.73 1.47
C PHE A 152 -14.44 -4.26 2.02
N VAL A 153 -14.42 -3.39 3.04
CA VAL A 153 -15.66 -2.84 3.66
C VAL A 153 -16.47 -2.01 2.67
N LEU A 154 -15.80 -1.30 1.74
CA LEU A 154 -16.46 -0.55 0.68
C LEU A 154 -17.01 -1.43 -0.45
N GLY A 155 -16.70 -2.74 -0.46
CA GLY A 155 -17.21 -3.69 -1.44
C GLY A 155 -16.24 -4.03 -2.57
N MET A 156 -14.97 -3.65 -2.47
CA MET A 156 -13.94 -4.13 -3.40
C MET A 156 -13.79 -5.66 -3.25
N PRO A 157 -13.86 -6.44 -4.34
CA PRO A 157 -13.67 -7.89 -4.28
C PRO A 157 -12.19 -8.21 -4.07
N THR A 158 -11.76 -8.36 -2.84
CA THR A 158 -10.36 -8.62 -2.46
C THR A 158 -10.23 -9.67 -1.38
N ALA A 159 -9.04 -10.28 -1.26
CA ALA A 159 -8.71 -11.20 -0.18
C ALA A 159 -8.81 -10.51 1.19
N ILE A 160 -9.34 -11.23 2.17
CA ILE A 160 -9.43 -10.73 3.54
C ILE A 160 -8.03 -10.63 4.15
N SER A 161 -7.69 -9.46 4.67
CA SER A 161 -6.46 -9.24 5.45
C SER A 161 -6.74 -9.45 6.94
N PHE A 162 -5.94 -10.30 7.59
CA PHE A 162 -6.17 -10.66 8.99
C PHE A 162 -5.31 -9.84 9.95
N ASP A 163 -3.98 -9.99 9.90
CA ASP A 163 -3.08 -9.51 10.93
C ASP A 163 -1.69 -9.18 10.40
N ILE A 164 -0.99 -8.27 11.10
CA ILE A 164 0.44 -8.00 10.88
C ILE A 164 1.22 -8.84 11.87
N VAL A 165 2.27 -9.50 11.39
CA VAL A 165 3.11 -10.40 12.19
C VAL A 165 4.60 -10.09 11.98
N ARG A 166 5.44 -10.59 12.88
CA ARG A 166 6.90 -10.61 12.74
C ARG A 166 7.38 -11.93 12.15
N VAL A 167 8.23 -11.84 11.12
CA VAL A 167 8.91 -12.99 10.50
C VAL A 167 10.41 -12.72 10.55
N GLY A 168 11.07 -13.23 11.60
CA GLY A 168 12.45 -12.83 11.91
C GLY A 168 12.56 -11.33 12.21
N SER A 169 13.38 -10.61 11.44
CA SER A 169 13.52 -9.13 11.49
C SER A 169 12.49 -8.39 10.63
N GLN A 170 11.78 -9.08 9.74
CA GLN A 170 10.86 -8.50 8.77
C GLN A 170 9.41 -8.48 9.31
N TYR A 171 8.56 -7.71 8.63
CA TYR A 171 7.12 -7.75 8.85
C TYR A 171 6.46 -8.69 7.84
N GLY A 172 5.38 -9.33 8.25
CA GLY A 172 4.50 -10.12 7.42
C GLY A 172 3.06 -9.68 7.56
N LEU A 173 2.30 -9.76 6.49
CA LEU A 173 0.87 -9.51 6.47
C LEU A 173 0.14 -10.79 6.09
N VAL A 174 -0.75 -11.24 6.97
CA VAL A 174 -1.51 -12.48 6.80
C VAL A 174 -2.79 -12.20 6.05
N TYR A 175 -3.02 -12.96 4.98
CA TYR A 175 -4.21 -12.88 4.13
C TYR A 175 -4.89 -14.23 3.98
N GLU A 176 -6.15 -14.20 3.56
CA GLU A 176 -6.87 -15.33 3.00
C GLU A 176 -6.15 -15.86 1.76
N LEU A 177 -6.03 -17.19 1.66
CA LEU A 177 -5.57 -17.84 0.42
C LEU A 177 -6.71 -17.94 -0.58
N LEU A 178 -6.65 -17.16 -1.64
CA LEU A 178 -7.54 -17.33 -2.79
C LEU A 178 -7.13 -18.59 -3.56
N LYS A 179 -8.02 -19.59 -3.62
CA LYS A 179 -7.81 -20.82 -4.39
C LYS A 179 -8.15 -20.59 -5.86
N ALA A 180 -7.34 -19.77 -6.52
CA ALA A 180 -7.61 -19.20 -7.83
C ALA A 180 -6.31 -19.01 -8.61
N ASP A 181 -6.41 -18.93 -9.92
CA ASP A 181 -5.31 -18.54 -10.80
C ASP A 181 -5.38 -17.04 -11.11
N THR A 182 -4.24 -16.41 -11.34
CA THR A 182 -4.22 -15.04 -11.86
C THR A 182 -4.81 -14.98 -13.26
N LEU A 183 -5.43 -13.87 -13.62
CA LEU A 183 -5.93 -13.66 -14.97
C LEU A 183 -4.79 -13.77 -16.02
N THR A 184 -3.56 -13.39 -15.66
CA THR A 184 -2.36 -13.65 -16.46
C THR A 184 -2.16 -15.15 -16.73
N ALA A 185 -2.28 -16.01 -15.71
CA ALA A 185 -2.14 -17.45 -15.87
C ALA A 185 -3.28 -18.05 -16.71
N CYS A 186 -4.51 -17.57 -16.50
CA CYS A 186 -5.68 -17.97 -17.28
C CYS A 186 -5.52 -17.60 -18.76
N LEU A 187 -5.07 -16.39 -19.06
CA LEU A 187 -4.82 -15.93 -20.45
C LEU A 187 -3.74 -16.74 -21.15
N LYS A 188 -2.67 -17.13 -20.45
CA LYS A 188 -1.63 -18.00 -21.03
C LYS A 188 -2.14 -19.41 -21.33
N ARG A 189 -2.93 -19.96 -20.43
CA ARG A 189 -3.46 -21.33 -20.57
C ARG A 189 -4.57 -21.44 -21.59
N GLU A 190 -5.44 -20.42 -21.67
CA GLU A 190 -6.66 -20.44 -22.45
C GLU A 190 -6.84 -19.13 -23.26
N PRO A 191 -5.88 -18.77 -24.16
CA PRO A 191 -5.91 -17.50 -24.90
C PRO A 191 -7.15 -17.34 -25.81
N GLN A 192 -7.79 -18.45 -26.20
CA GLN A 192 -9.03 -18.44 -26.98
C GLN A 192 -10.24 -17.86 -26.19
N ARG A 193 -10.17 -17.81 -24.85
CA ARG A 193 -11.21 -17.24 -23.98
C ARG A 193 -10.98 -15.74 -23.71
N ILE A 194 -10.15 -15.08 -24.47
CA ILE A 194 -9.78 -13.67 -24.23
C ILE A 194 -10.99 -12.73 -24.15
N ASP A 195 -12.05 -12.97 -24.95
CA ASP A 195 -13.26 -12.14 -24.92
C ASP A 195 -14.03 -12.29 -23.59
N GLU A 196 -14.12 -13.51 -23.06
CA GLU A 196 -14.72 -13.78 -21.76
C GLU A 196 -13.91 -13.08 -20.65
N PHE A 197 -12.58 -13.24 -20.66
CA PHE A 197 -11.70 -12.62 -19.71
C PHE A 197 -11.74 -11.10 -19.80
N ALA A 198 -11.85 -10.54 -20.98
CA ALA A 198 -11.99 -9.09 -21.18
C ALA A 198 -13.30 -8.54 -20.60
N ARG A 199 -14.41 -9.28 -20.75
CA ARG A 199 -15.70 -8.92 -20.13
C ARG A 199 -15.63 -8.93 -18.61
N LEU A 200 -15.05 -9.97 -18.01
CA LEU A 200 -14.86 -10.05 -16.55
C LEU A 200 -13.97 -8.90 -16.06
N TYR A 201 -12.90 -8.60 -16.77
CA TYR A 201 -11.96 -7.55 -16.43
C TYR A 201 -12.62 -6.16 -16.53
N ALA A 202 -13.41 -5.90 -17.58
CA ALA A 202 -14.20 -4.67 -17.71
C ALA A 202 -15.26 -4.55 -16.60
N SER A 203 -15.92 -5.65 -16.24
CA SER A 203 -16.90 -5.69 -15.14
C SER A 203 -16.25 -5.34 -13.81
N LEU A 204 -15.04 -5.84 -13.55
CA LEU A 204 -14.28 -5.52 -12.35
C LEU A 204 -13.96 -4.01 -12.28
N PHE A 205 -13.43 -3.40 -13.36
CA PHE A 205 -13.19 -1.97 -13.41
C PHE A 205 -14.45 -1.15 -13.17
N ARG A 206 -15.57 -1.50 -13.82
CA ARG A 206 -16.85 -0.79 -13.63
C ARG A 206 -17.32 -0.90 -12.18
N HIS A 207 -17.24 -2.11 -11.60
CA HIS A 207 -17.62 -2.31 -10.21
C HIS A 207 -16.85 -1.39 -9.27
N LEU A 208 -15.53 -1.29 -9.40
CA LEU A 208 -14.70 -0.39 -8.59
C LEU A 208 -15.08 1.08 -8.80
N HIS A 209 -15.26 1.47 -10.07
CA HIS A 209 -15.56 2.85 -10.45
C HIS A 209 -17.01 3.27 -10.12
N ASP A 210 -17.88 2.33 -9.73
CA ASP A 210 -19.20 2.63 -9.18
C ASP A 210 -19.17 2.86 -7.66
N ILE A 211 -18.16 2.37 -6.97
CA ILE A 211 -17.99 2.56 -5.53
C ILE A 211 -17.54 3.99 -5.22
N LYS A 212 -18.34 4.72 -4.43
CA LYS A 212 -18.00 6.05 -3.91
C LYS A 212 -17.26 5.93 -2.60
N VAL A 213 -16.12 6.61 -2.49
CA VAL A 213 -15.34 6.69 -1.27
C VAL A 213 -15.83 7.86 -0.41
N PRO A 214 -16.24 7.62 0.85
CA PRO A 214 -16.68 8.67 1.75
C PRO A 214 -15.55 9.66 2.06
N LYS A 215 -15.87 10.95 2.16
CA LYS A 215 -14.92 11.98 2.56
C LYS A 215 -14.44 11.77 4.01
N GLY A 216 -13.15 11.96 4.24
CA GLY A 216 -12.55 11.89 5.58
C GLY A 216 -12.16 10.48 6.03
N GLY A 217 -12.20 9.47 5.15
CA GLY A 217 -11.63 8.15 5.38
C GLY A 217 -10.11 8.12 5.25
N SER A 218 -9.51 6.94 5.42
CA SER A 218 -8.04 6.75 5.31
C SER A 218 -7.58 6.51 3.87
N ILE A 219 -8.50 6.25 2.92
CA ILE A 219 -8.16 6.03 1.52
C ILE A 219 -7.65 7.34 0.92
N PRO A 220 -6.41 7.37 0.35
CA PRO A 220 -5.79 8.59 -0.12
C PRO A 220 -6.30 9.05 -1.49
N SER A 221 -6.16 10.35 -1.76
CA SER A 221 -6.41 10.93 -3.08
C SER A 221 -5.32 10.50 -4.08
N CYS A 222 -5.73 9.91 -5.21
CA CYS A 222 -4.80 9.53 -6.26
C CYS A 222 -4.21 10.76 -6.97
N ILE A 223 -4.96 11.85 -7.10
CA ILE A 223 -4.45 13.09 -7.71
C ILE A 223 -3.33 13.68 -6.86
N GLU A 224 -3.51 13.77 -5.54
CA GLU A 224 -2.48 14.27 -4.62
C GLU A 224 -1.22 13.40 -4.66
N ARG A 225 -1.40 12.08 -4.76
CA ARG A 225 -0.28 11.14 -4.90
C ARG A 225 0.47 11.31 -6.21
N GLU A 226 -0.23 11.49 -7.34
CA GLU A 226 0.42 11.76 -8.63
C GLU A 226 1.13 13.11 -8.64
N GLU A 227 0.56 14.16 -8.03
CA GLU A 227 1.24 15.45 -7.87
C GLU A 227 2.54 15.31 -7.06
N GLU A 228 2.48 14.57 -5.95
CA GLU A 228 3.68 14.33 -5.12
C GLU A 228 4.73 13.50 -5.87
N ALA A 229 4.30 12.48 -6.62
CA ALA A 229 5.19 11.71 -7.47
C ALA A 229 5.94 12.61 -8.47
N VAL A 230 5.23 13.54 -9.14
CA VAL A 230 5.86 14.52 -10.05
C VAL A 230 6.84 15.43 -9.30
N ARG A 231 6.52 15.88 -8.07
CA ARG A 231 7.44 16.70 -7.25
C ARG A 231 8.72 15.92 -6.91
N ILE A 232 8.59 14.64 -6.55
CA ILE A 232 9.72 13.76 -6.21
C ILE A 232 10.64 13.54 -7.42
N ILE A 233 10.09 13.26 -8.60
CA ILE A 233 10.88 12.96 -9.81
C ILE A 233 11.54 14.18 -10.46
N ARG A 234 11.31 15.40 -9.97
CA ARG A 234 12.05 16.62 -10.36
C ARG A 234 13.57 16.48 -10.24
N ARG A 235 14.04 15.57 -9.39
CA ARG A 235 15.48 15.23 -9.28
C ARG A 235 16.03 14.50 -10.50
N TYR A 236 15.17 13.92 -11.33
CA TYR A 236 15.52 13.14 -12.51
C TYR A 236 15.20 13.83 -13.84
N PHE A 237 14.24 14.75 -13.84
CA PHE A 237 13.75 15.45 -15.03
C PHE A 237 13.96 16.95 -14.92
N ASP A 238 14.14 17.61 -16.08
CA ASP A 238 14.23 19.07 -16.14
C ASP A 238 12.88 19.76 -15.78
N ALA A 239 12.96 21.07 -15.48
CA ALA A 239 11.79 21.82 -15.09
C ALA A 239 10.68 21.84 -16.18
N PRO A 240 10.98 22.07 -17.48
CA PRO A 240 9.96 22.01 -18.54
C PRO A 240 9.23 20.66 -18.62
N SER A 241 9.94 19.54 -18.42
CA SER A 241 9.37 18.19 -18.43
C SER A 241 8.45 17.97 -17.22
N THR A 242 8.89 18.34 -16.02
CA THR A 242 8.09 18.20 -14.81
C THR A 242 6.89 19.15 -14.77
N ASP A 243 7.03 20.37 -15.34
CA ASP A 243 5.91 21.28 -15.48
C ASP A 243 4.85 20.77 -16.46
N LEU A 244 5.27 20.07 -17.54
CA LEU A 244 4.34 19.41 -18.45
C LEU A 244 3.63 18.24 -17.76
N MET A 245 4.36 17.40 -17.00
CA MET A 245 3.77 16.33 -16.19
C MET A 245 2.74 16.89 -15.20
N MET A 246 3.07 17.95 -14.47
CA MET A 246 2.17 18.57 -13.51
C MET A 246 0.90 19.12 -14.18
N ARG A 247 1.01 19.69 -15.38
CA ARG A 247 -0.15 20.17 -16.15
C ARG A 247 -1.07 19.01 -16.55
N ILE A 248 -0.53 17.84 -16.90
CA ILE A 248 -1.33 16.64 -17.20
C ILE A 248 -2.09 16.20 -15.93
N VAL A 249 -1.42 16.12 -14.78
CA VAL A 249 -2.07 15.76 -13.50
C VAL A 249 -3.19 16.72 -13.15
N GLN A 250 -2.93 18.03 -13.24
CA GLN A 250 -3.90 19.08 -12.89
C GLN A 250 -5.09 19.18 -13.86
N ALA A 251 -4.96 18.63 -15.07
CA ALA A 251 -6.07 18.52 -16.01
C ALA A 251 -7.05 17.40 -15.67
N ILE A 252 -6.61 16.38 -14.87
CA ILE A 252 -7.47 15.25 -14.49
C ILE A 252 -8.65 15.77 -13.64
N PRO A 253 -9.90 15.42 -14.01
CA PRO A 253 -11.07 15.83 -13.24
C PRO A 253 -11.03 15.30 -11.82
N GLN A 254 -11.63 16.02 -10.89
CA GLN A 254 -11.86 15.51 -9.53
C GLN A 254 -12.84 14.32 -9.57
N GLY A 255 -12.64 13.37 -8.67
CA GLY A 255 -13.50 12.19 -8.55
C GLY A 255 -13.48 11.63 -7.15
N ASP A 256 -14.47 10.83 -6.83
CA ASP A 256 -14.65 10.17 -5.53
C ASP A 256 -14.79 8.64 -5.67
N ARG A 257 -14.35 8.09 -6.81
CA ARG A 257 -14.48 6.66 -7.08
C ARG A 257 -13.31 5.88 -6.50
N LEU A 258 -13.59 4.65 -6.04
CA LEU A 258 -12.56 3.74 -5.55
C LEU A 258 -11.71 3.25 -6.72
N LEU A 259 -10.39 3.35 -6.58
CA LEU A 259 -9.41 3.00 -7.59
C LEU A 259 -8.39 2.01 -7.00
N HIS A 260 -8.00 1.01 -7.79
CA HIS A 260 -6.93 0.09 -7.39
C HIS A 260 -5.52 0.65 -7.66
N CYS A 261 -5.37 1.42 -8.72
CA CYS A 261 -4.16 2.09 -9.19
C CYS A 261 -2.97 1.19 -9.59
N ASP A 262 -3.11 -0.14 -9.46
CA ASP A 262 -2.20 -1.14 -10.05
C ASP A 262 -2.99 -2.34 -10.60
N LEU A 263 -4.12 -2.05 -11.27
CA LEU A 263 -5.01 -3.07 -11.81
C LEU A 263 -4.44 -3.60 -13.13
N GLN A 264 -3.64 -4.64 -13.01
CA GLN A 264 -3.08 -5.42 -14.12
C GLN A 264 -3.50 -6.89 -13.96
N THR A 265 -3.38 -7.68 -15.03
CA THR A 265 -3.90 -9.06 -15.04
C THR A 265 -3.26 -10.00 -14.01
N LYS A 266 -2.06 -9.71 -13.53
CA LYS A 266 -1.41 -10.49 -12.44
C LYS A 266 -2.00 -10.20 -11.06
N ASN A 267 -2.66 -9.05 -10.88
CA ASN A 267 -3.30 -8.63 -9.62
C ASN A 267 -4.80 -8.95 -9.57
N ALA A 268 -5.34 -9.57 -10.63
CA ALA A 268 -6.71 -10.07 -10.68
C ALA A 268 -6.70 -11.60 -10.69
N MET A 269 -7.41 -12.24 -9.76
CA MET A 269 -7.48 -13.68 -9.59
C MET A 269 -8.87 -14.19 -9.93
N LEU A 270 -8.97 -15.21 -10.79
CA LEU A 270 -10.23 -15.78 -11.23
C LEU A 270 -10.68 -16.89 -10.27
N GLN A 271 -11.71 -16.60 -9.47
CA GLN A 271 -12.30 -17.52 -8.50
C GLN A 271 -13.80 -17.70 -8.79
N ASN A 272 -14.25 -18.91 -9.03
CA ASN A 272 -15.66 -19.25 -9.24
C ASN A 272 -16.37 -18.42 -10.33
N GLY A 273 -15.63 -17.98 -11.36
CA GLY A 273 -16.18 -17.16 -12.45
C GLY A 273 -16.19 -15.65 -12.20
N GLU A 274 -15.67 -15.19 -11.06
CA GLU A 274 -15.52 -13.78 -10.70
C GLU A 274 -14.05 -13.42 -10.49
N LEU A 275 -13.71 -12.14 -10.71
CA LEU A 275 -12.36 -11.65 -10.45
C LEU A 275 -12.26 -11.03 -9.05
N MET A 276 -11.29 -11.53 -8.30
CA MET A 276 -10.86 -11.01 -7.00
C MET A 276 -9.55 -10.25 -7.15
N LEU A 277 -9.33 -9.21 -6.35
CA LEU A 277 -8.13 -8.39 -6.38
C LEU A 277 -7.15 -8.74 -5.28
N ILE A 278 -5.87 -8.60 -5.60
CA ILE A 278 -4.76 -8.71 -4.66
C ILE A 278 -3.85 -7.48 -4.81
N ASP A 279 -2.99 -7.25 -3.82
CA ASP A 279 -2.01 -6.16 -3.77
C ASP A 279 -2.64 -4.76 -3.65
N MET A 280 -3.15 -4.47 -2.45
CA MET A 280 -3.89 -3.24 -2.13
C MET A 280 -3.00 -2.03 -1.80
N GLY A 281 -1.68 -2.12 -2.02
CA GLY A 281 -0.73 -1.08 -1.61
C GLY A 281 -0.91 0.28 -2.31
N GLU A 282 -1.49 0.27 -3.52
CA GLU A 282 -1.68 1.48 -4.34
C GLU A 282 -3.13 1.99 -4.36
N VAL A 283 -4.05 1.37 -3.60
CA VAL A 283 -5.46 1.78 -3.57
C VAL A 283 -5.60 3.26 -3.20
N GLY A 284 -6.55 3.92 -3.85
CA GLY A 284 -6.87 5.32 -3.59
C GLY A 284 -8.25 5.68 -4.13
N TYR A 285 -8.60 6.97 -4.07
CA TYR A 285 -9.81 7.46 -4.71
C TYR A 285 -9.51 8.56 -5.72
N GLY A 286 -10.38 8.68 -6.72
CA GLY A 286 -10.22 9.70 -7.75
C GLY A 286 -11.15 9.51 -8.94
N HIS A 287 -10.77 10.10 -10.06
CA HIS A 287 -11.45 9.90 -11.33
C HIS A 287 -11.00 8.59 -12.00
N PRO A 288 -11.91 7.76 -12.56
CA PRO A 288 -11.61 6.47 -13.22
C PRO A 288 -10.50 6.52 -14.29
N ILE A 289 -10.29 7.66 -14.91
CA ILE A 289 -9.23 7.85 -15.92
C ILE A 289 -7.83 7.51 -15.35
N ILE A 290 -7.61 7.69 -14.03
CA ILE A 290 -6.33 7.38 -13.37
C ILE A 290 -6.10 5.88 -13.39
N ASP A 291 -7.07 5.10 -12.93
CA ASP A 291 -6.98 3.63 -12.85
C ASP A 291 -6.84 3.01 -14.26
N LEU A 292 -7.66 3.46 -15.19
CA LEU A 292 -7.58 3.05 -16.60
C LEU A 292 -6.24 3.46 -17.23
N GLY A 293 -5.71 4.64 -16.90
CA GLY A 293 -4.41 5.13 -17.35
C GLY A 293 -3.25 4.29 -16.81
N HIS A 294 -3.29 3.94 -15.51
CA HIS A 294 -2.30 3.06 -14.90
C HIS A 294 -2.32 1.67 -15.53
N SER A 295 -3.50 1.11 -15.76
CA SER A 295 -3.65 -0.16 -16.48
C SER A 295 -3.16 -0.06 -17.94
N TYR A 296 -3.45 1.05 -18.64
CA TYR A 296 -2.91 1.31 -19.98
C TYR A 296 -1.38 1.35 -19.98
N SER A 297 -0.79 2.03 -19.00
CA SER A 297 0.66 2.08 -18.81
C SER A 297 1.28 0.69 -18.74
N ALA A 298 0.71 -0.18 -17.91
CA ALA A 298 1.21 -1.53 -17.69
C ALA A 298 0.96 -2.45 -18.90
N MET A 299 -0.23 -2.38 -19.51
CA MET A 299 -0.67 -3.38 -20.49
C MET A 299 -0.39 -2.98 -21.94
N VAL A 300 -0.24 -1.66 -22.25
CA VAL A 300 -0.15 -1.17 -23.64
C VAL A 300 1.13 -0.37 -23.90
N SER A 301 1.55 0.50 -22.96
CA SER A 301 2.65 1.43 -23.18
C SER A 301 3.86 1.20 -22.28
N LEU A 302 3.98 0.02 -21.70
CA LEU A 302 5.03 -0.33 -20.73
C LEU A 302 6.44 0.03 -21.25
N VAL A 303 7.22 0.64 -20.39
CA VAL A 303 8.65 0.85 -20.59
C VAL A 303 9.40 -0.28 -19.90
N GLY A 304 9.68 -1.37 -20.64
CA GLY A 304 10.34 -2.54 -20.09
C GLY A 304 9.93 -3.85 -20.78
N ASP A 305 10.37 -4.95 -20.20
CA ASP A 305 10.05 -6.29 -20.68
C ASP A 305 8.66 -6.73 -20.18
N TYR A 306 7.72 -6.93 -21.11
CA TYR A 306 6.35 -7.33 -20.81
C TYR A 306 6.27 -8.71 -20.14
N GLU A 307 7.06 -9.69 -20.60
CA GLU A 307 7.01 -11.03 -20.01
C GLU A 307 7.57 -11.05 -18.60
N GLN A 308 8.60 -10.26 -18.34
CA GLN A 308 9.20 -10.16 -17.01
C GLN A 308 8.30 -9.40 -16.04
N ILE A 309 7.68 -8.29 -16.45
CA ILE A 309 6.95 -7.36 -15.57
C ILE A 309 5.49 -7.78 -15.44
N ILE A 310 4.81 -8.07 -16.57
CA ILE A 310 3.36 -8.37 -16.60
C ILE A 310 3.11 -9.89 -16.65
N GLY A 311 4.08 -10.64 -17.10
CA GLY A 311 3.96 -12.09 -17.29
C GLY A 311 3.24 -12.47 -18.60
N LEU A 312 2.99 -11.55 -19.53
CA LEU A 312 2.35 -11.79 -20.82
C LEU A 312 3.22 -11.29 -21.97
N PRO A 313 3.17 -11.94 -23.14
CA PRO A 313 3.66 -11.31 -24.38
C PRO A 313 2.95 -9.98 -24.64
N GLN A 314 3.68 -8.99 -25.15
CA GLN A 314 3.14 -7.65 -25.40
C GLN A 314 1.82 -7.67 -26.20
N GLN A 315 1.76 -8.48 -27.27
CA GLN A 315 0.56 -8.57 -28.10
C GLN A 315 -0.67 -9.02 -27.29
N LEU A 316 -0.52 -10.04 -26.44
CA LEU A 316 -1.62 -10.56 -25.63
C LEU A 316 -2.04 -9.55 -24.54
N ALA A 317 -1.06 -8.83 -23.96
CA ALA A 317 -1.34 -7.75 -23.00
C ALA A 317 -2.14 -6.61 -23.68
N ASN A 318 -1.75 -6.21 -24.87
CA ASN A 318 -2.48 -5.22 -25.65
C ASN A 318 -3.90 -5.71 -26.02
N ASP A 319 -4.01 -6.94 -26.53
CA ASP A 319 -5.27 -7.49 -26.99
C ASP A 319 -6.31 -7.57 -25.87
N ILE A 320 -5.93 -8.06 -24.69
CA ILE A 320 -6.84 -8.11 -23.54
C ILE A 320 -7.28 -6.70 -23.11
N TRP A 321 -6.34 -5.72 -23.07
CA TRP A 321 -6.66 -4.35 -22.68
C TRP A 321 -7.62 -3.67 -23.66
N PHE A 322 -7.35 -3.74 -24.98
CA PHE A 322 -8.22 -3.11 -25.96
C PHE A 322 -9.61 -3.77 -26.04
N ARG A 323 -9.73 -5.07 -25.80
CA ARG A 323 -11.03 -5.75 -25.69
C ARG A 323 -11.75 -5.33 -24.40
N MET A 324 -11.03 -5.26 -23.29
CA MET A 324 -11.58 -4.79 -22.01
C MET A 324 -12.17 -3.39 -22.15
N ILE A 325 -11.48 -2.44 -22.79
CA ILE A 325 -11.95 -1.07 -22.92
C ILE A 325 -13.22 -0.98 -23.81
N GLN A 326 -13.38 -1.85 -24.82
CA GLN A 326 -14.62 -1.96 -25.59
C GLN A 326 -15.80 -2.38 -24.69
N TYR A 327 -15.58 -3.36 -23.80
CA TYR A 327 -16.60 -3.81 -22.86
C TYR A 327 -16.83 -2.83 -21.71
N TYR A 328 -15.80 -2.10 -21.30
CA TYR A 328 -15.94 -1.04 -20.29
C TYR A 328 -16.89 0.07 -20.75
N PHE A 329 -16.81 0.46 -22.01
CA PHE A 329 -17.68 1.44 -22.66
C PHE A 329 -18.75 0.80 -23.56
N GLU A 330 -19.21 -0.40 -23.23
CA GLU A 330 -20.22 -1.11 -24.03
C GLU A 330 -21.46 -0.25 -24.26
N GLY A 331 -21.96 -0.22 -25.50
CA GLY A 331 -23.09 0.61 -25.89
C GLY A 331 -22.74 2.01 -26.39
N GLN A 332 -21.49 2.45 -26.25
CA GLN A 332 -21.00 3.72 -26.79
C GLN A 332 -20.51 3.59 -28.25
N SER A 333 -20.44 4.71 -28.98
CA SER A 333 -19.94 4.72 -30.35
C SER A 333 -18.43 4.46 -30.41
N ALA A 334 -17.96 3.96 -31.54
CA ALA A 334 -16.53 3.74 -31.78
C ALA A 334 -15.70 5.02 -31.62
N ASP A 335 -16.23 6.16 -32.09
CA ASP A 335 -15.57 7.47 -31.96
C ASP A 335 -15.48 7.90 -30.49
N PHE A 336 -16.52 7.64 -29.68
CA PHE A 336 -16.49 7.89 -28.25
C PHE A 336 -15.40 7.06 -27.57
N ILE A 337 -15.36 5.74 -27.83
CA ILE A 337 -14.38 4.83 -27.24
C ILE A 337 -12.96 5.24 -27.65
N LYS A 338 -12.76 5.60 -28.91
CA LYS A 338 -11.47 6.09 -29.40
C LYS A 338 -11.05 7.35 -28.66
N HIS A 339 -11.94 8.33 -28.53
CA HIS A 339 -11.65 9.58 -27.81
C HIS A 339 -11.28 9.33 -26.35
N ARG A 340 -12.05 8.48 -25.63
CA ARG A 340 -11.74 8.09 -24.25
C ARG A 340 -10.41 7.34 -24.15
N THR A 341 -10.09 6.48 -25.11
CA THR A 341 -8.81 5.78 -25.18
C THR A 341 -7.63 6.76 -25.34
N GLU A 342 -7.78 7.82 -26.13
CA GLU A 342 -6.76 8.87 -26.27
C GLU A 342 -6.54 9.62 -24.94
N GLN A 343 -7.61 9.95 -24.22
CA GLN A 343 -7.54 10.57 -22.90
C GLN A 343 -6.82 9.64 -21.88
N ILE A 344 -7.19 8.36 -21.85
CA ILE A 344 -6.57 7.35 -20.98
C ILE A 344 -5.09 7.19 -21.32
N ALA A 345 -4.73 7.16 -22.61
CA ALA A 345 -3.35 7.01 -23.04
C ALA A 345 -2.44 8.16 -22.58
N VAL A 346 -2.96 9.39 -22.50
CA VAL A 346 -2.19 10.54 -21.98
C VAL A 346 -1.87 10.34 -20.49
N VAL A 347 -2.83 9.91 -19.67
CA VAL A 347 -2.60 9.61 -18.26
C VAL A 347 -1.65 8.40 -18.12
N GLY A 348 -1.83 7.37 -18.95
CA GLY A 348 -0.95 6.20 -18.97
C GLY A 348 0.50 6.54 -19.34
N CYS A 349 0.69 7.48 -20.26
CA CYS A 349 2.04 7.98 -20.57
C CYS A 349 2.73 8.61 -19.36
N LEU A 350 1.99 9.32 -18.51
CA LEU A 350 2.50 9.92 -17.29
C LEU A 350 2.96 8.83 -16.29
N ARG A 351 2.15 7.81 -16.05
CA ARG A 351 2.45 6.72 -15.10
C ARG A 351 3.74 5.98 -15.44
N ASN A 352 4.11 5.89 -16.73
CA ASN A 352 5.39 5.30 -17.15
C ASN A 352 6.63 5.99 -16.55
N PHE A 353 6.48 7.16 -15.93
CA PHE A 353 7.59 7.93 -15.34
C PHE A 353 7.40 8.21 -13.86
N THR A 354 6.15 8.40 -13.41
CA THR A 354 5.86 8.71 -11.99
C THR A 354 6.22 7.56 -11.05
N TRP A 355 6.31 6.31 -11.53
CA TRP A 355 6.81 5.18 -10.73
C TRP A 355 8.25 5.37 -10.23
N LEU A 356 9.05 6.24 -10.87
CA LEU A 356 10.39 6.60 -10.38
C LEU A 356 10.36 7.29 -9.01
N SER A 357 9.20 7.74 -8.55
CA SER A 357 9.03 8.26 -7.20
C SER A 357 9.11 7.20 -6.10
N LEU A 358 8.87 5.92 -6.45
CA LEU A 358 8.80 4.80 -5.50
C LEU A 358 10.17 4.41 -4.89
N SER A 359 11.27 4.95 -5.40
CA SER A 359 12.61 4.71 -4.84
C SER A 359 13.43 6.00 -4.84
N ASN A 360 14.33 6.09 -3.87
CA ASN A 360 15.24 7.24 -3.74
C ASN A 360 16.44 7.16 -4.67
N SER A 361 16.70 6.03 -5.29
CA SER A 361 17.87 5.81 -6.15
C SER A 361 17.54 4.77 -7.23
N PHE A 362 17.86 5.13 -8.47
CA PHE A 362 17.81 4.23 -9.62
C PHE A 362 19.17 4.29 -10.34
N PRO A 363 19.58 3.24 -11.07
CA PRO A 363 20.73 3.30 -11.94
C PRO A 363 20.59 4.42 -12.98
N ASP A 364 21.68 5.15 -13.26
CA ASP A 364 21.70 6.25 -14.22
C ASP A 364 21.22 5.83 -15.62
N GLU A 365 21.43 4.58 -15.98
CA GLU A 365 20.98 4.01 -17.26
C GLU A 365 19.43 3.97 -17.32
N VAL A 366 18.77 3.56 -16.23
CA VAL A 366 17.31 3.53 -16.14
C VAL A 366 16.75 4.94 -16.23
N ILE A 367 17.36 5.89 -15.49
CA ILE A 367 16.92 7.29 -15.51
C ILE A 367 17.05 7.87 -16.93
N ARG A 368 18.19 7.68 -17.57
CA ARG A 368 18.44 8.15 -18.93
C ARG A 368 17.47 7.56 -19.94
N HIS A 369 17.22 6.27 -19.86
CA HIS A 369 16.25 5.59 -20.70
C HIS A 369 14.84 6.18 -20.54
N CYS A 370 14.39 6.41 -19.31
CA CYS A 370 13.12 7.08 -19.05
C CYS A 370 13.07 8.51 -19.61
N GLN A 371 14.15 9.27 -19.51
CA GLN A 371 14.23 10.63 -20.08
C GLN A 371 14.14 10.61 -21.62
N GLU A 372 14.81 9.70 -22.28
CA GLU A 372 14.76 9.52 -23.75
C GLU A 372 13.34 9.16 -24.20
N ILE A 373 12.70 8.20 -23.54
CA ILE A 373 11.32 7.81 -23.85
C ILE A 373 10.34 8.95 -23.55
N PHE A 374 10.53 9.70 -22.45
CA PHE A 374 9.70 10.86 -22.17
C PHE A 374 9.82 11.92 -23.26
N ALA A 375 11.03 12.23 -23.70
CA ALA A 375 11.26 13.16 -24.79
C ALA A 375 10.55 12.71 -26.08
N GLU A 376 10.61 11.41 -26.42
CA GLU A 376 10.00 10.84 -27.60
C GLU A 376 8.47 10.80 -27.53
N ARG A 377 7.92 10.27 -26.45
CA ARG A 377 6.48 10.00 -26.33
C ARG A 377 5.68 11.22 -25.87
N VAL A 378 6.28 12.12 -25.09
CA VAL A 378 5.59 13.23 -24.43
C VAL A 378 6.05 14.58 -24.95
N THR A 379 7.35 14.90 -24.85
CA THR A 379 7.84 16.24 -25.21
C THR A 379 7.61 16.58 -26.68
N LYS A 380 7.93 15.67 -27.61
CA LYS A 380 7.71 15.85 -29.05
C LYS A 380 6.23 15.97 -29.44
N ARG A 381 5.33 15.50 -28.58
CA ARG A 381 3.88 15.52 -28.80
C ARG A 381 3.15 16.46 -27.86
N LYS A 382 3.86 17.40 -27.23
CA LYS A 382 3.36 18.30 -26.19
C LYS A 382 2.04 18.97 -26.57
N ASP A 383 1.96 19.59 -27.73
CA ASP A 383 0.76 20.35 -28.14
C ASP A 383 -0.45 19.42 -28.31
N TYR A 384 -0.24 18.24 -28.91
CA TYR A 384 -1.28 17.21 -28.99
C TYR A 384 -1.72 16.75 -27.60
N ILE A 385 -0.78 16.41 -26.70
CA ILE A 385 -1.10 15.96 -25.33
C ILE A 385 -1.92 17.03 -24.59
N LEU A 386 -1.52 18.30 -24.68
CA LEU A 386 -2.25 19.38 -24.04
C LEU A 386 -3.65 19.58 -24.63
N SER A 387 -3.80 19.44 -25.96
CA SER A 387 -5.13 19.52 -26.59
C SER A 387 -6.04 18.36 -26.11
N VAL A 388 -5.50 17.17 -25.84
CA VAL A 388 -6.26 16.06 -25.26
C VAL A 388 -6.60 16.35 -23.80
N CYS A 389 -5.67 16.90 -23.01
CA CYS A 389 -5.93 17.30 -21.62
C CYS A 389 -7.09 18.30 -21.49
N ASP A 390 -7.21 19.24 -22.44
CA ASP A 390 -8.32 20.21 -22.47
C ASP A 390 -9.71 19.57 -22.60
N THR A 391 -9.75 18.31 -23.09
CA THR A 391 -11.00 17.54 -23.23
C THR A 391 -11.35 16.68 -21.99
N PHE A 392 -10.46 16.57 -20.98
CA PHE A 392 -10.74 15.75 -19.79
C PHE A 392 -12.00 16.20 -19.04
N LYS A 393 -12.30 17.51 -19.03
CA LYS A 393 -13.53 18.09 -18.48
C LYS A 393 -14.82 17.51 -19.06
N ASP A 394 -14.76 16.93 -20.26
CA ASP A 394 -15.91 16.31 -20.92
C ASP A 394 -16.22 14.90 -20.39
N TRP A 395 -15.38 14.41 -19.47
CA TRP A 395 -15.60 13.13 -18.79
C TRP A 395 -16.13 13.38 -17.39
N THR A 396 -17.44 13.57 -17.32
CA THR A 396 -18.15 13.74 -16.04
C THR A 396 -18.51 12.37 -15.44
N LEU A 397 -18.47 12.28 -14.10
CA LEU A 397 -18.99 11.15 -13.34
C LEU A 397 -20.46 11.43 -13.01
N GLU A 398 -21.35 10.58 -13.47
CA GLU A 398 -22.76 10.60 -13.06
C GLU A 398 -22.97 9.98 -11.66
#